data_2ab4e7a7b47e5764f1e951fc99766032
#
_entry.id   2ab4e7a7b47e5764f1e951fc99766032
#
_cell.length_a   1.000
_cell.length_b   1.000
_cell.length_c   1.000
_cell.angle_alpha   90.00
_cell.angle_beta   90.00
_cell.angle_gamma   90.00
#
_symmetry.space_group_name_H-M   'P 1'
#
loop_
_entity.id
_entity.type
_entity.pdbx_description
1 polymer ?
#
loop_
_entity_poly.entity_id
_entity_poly.type
_entity_poly.pdbx_seq_one_letter_code
_entity_poly.pdbx_strand_id
1 'polypeptide(L)'
;MQPSELIPERFRDGAQRMAAALRGVDRVVVAAHVNPDGDAVGAMAAAGHILRALDREFFLYVTPRVPQDLSFLPLPGTAHTTLERLPFTPRWALLLDCGEPRRLGQELADRLPELESLNIDHHLGGDGMGSAGNWVEPQAAATAQLMAYVALAAGLPLEGGLATAVTLGLVTDTGGFRHGNTSADVLRLAAHLVEKGSDLAGVREKLDSNWSQARMHLWGELMRRAELRRGGTVAFCPVRLDDLRATGALKEDLEGFVEQLRQLRGVRAAALLREDAPGCCKFSLRSCGTVDVRAAAAALDGGGHRNAAGGTLRMGMPEAEETLLNALARELDSEGL
;
A
#
# COMPACT_ATOMS: atom_id res chain seq x y z
N MET A 1 27.45 11.28 -5.33
CA MET A 1 26.70 11.89 -4.20
C MET A 1 27.01 11.08 -2.95
N GLN A 2 27.33 11.73 -1.84
CA GLN A 2 27.55 11.02 -0.57
C GLN A 2 26.21 10.42 -0.10
N PRO A 3 26.16 9.22 0.51
CA PRO A 3 24.91 8.61 0.96
C PRO A 3 24.05 9.50 1.87
N SER A 4 24.68 10.32 2.71
CA SER A 4 24.00 11.29 3.58
C SER A 4 23.33 12.46 2.82
N GLU A 5 23.78 12.77 1.61
CA GLU A 5 23.22 13.83 0.76
C GLU A 5 21.92 13.37 0.07
N LEU A 6 21.67 12.05 0.04
CA LEU A 6 20.43 11.48 -0.47
C LEU A 6 19.25 11.66 0.48
N ILE A 7 19.50 11.89 1.78
CA ILE A 7 18.44 12.12 2.74
C ILE A 7 18.08 13.61 2.71
N PRO A 8 16.90 13.98 2.19
CA PRO A 8 16.44 15.36 2.23
C PRO A 8 16.42 15.91 3.66
N GLU A 9 16.69 17.19 3.84
CA GLU A 9 16.81 17.81 5.15
C GLU A 9 15.57 17.54 6.04
N ARG A 10 14.37 17.65 5.47
CA ARG A 10 13.11 17.41 6.17
C ARG A 10 12.93 15.99 6.73
N PHE A 11 13.62 15.00 6.16
CA PHE A 11 13.55 13.59 6.59
C PHE A 11 14.72 13.17 7.49
N ARG A 12 15.74 14.02 7.63
CA ARG A 12 17.01 13.66 8.28
C ARG A 12 16.86 13.31 9.75
N ASP A 13 16.12 14.13 10.50
CA ASP A 13 15.89 13.90 11.93
C ASP A 13 15.11 12.60 12.18
N GLY A 14 14.02 12.38 11.45
CA GLY A 14 13.23 11.14 11.54
C GLY A 14 14.05 9.89 11.21
N ALA A 15 14.83 9.96 10.12
CA ALA A 15 15.69 8.85 9.71
C ALA A 15 16.75 8.52 10.77
N GLN A 16 17.39 9.54 11.35
CA GLN A 16 18.41 9.37 12.40
C GLN A 16 17.80 8.80 13.69
N ARG A 17 16.64 9.31 14.13
CA ARG A 17 15.94 8.81 15.32
C ARG A 17 15.56 7.34 15.14
N MET A 18 14.96 6.95 14.01
CA MET A 18 14.58 5.57 13.74
C MET A 18 15.80 4.66 13.59
N ALA A 19 16.86 5.10 12.91
CA ALA A 19 18.10 4.35 12.80
C ALA A 19 18.76 4.11 14.17
N ALA A 20 18.72 5.09 15.07
CA ALA A 20 19.20 4.95 16.44
C ALA A 20 18.33 3.97 17.24
N ALA A 21 16.99 4.08 17.14
CA ALA A 21 16.06 3.18 17.81
C ALA A 21 16.25 1.72 17.39
N LEU A 22 16.40 1.47 16.07
CA LEU A 22 16.61 0.11 15.55
C LEU A 22 17.92 -0.55 16.01
N ARG A 23 18.91 0.20 16.47
CA ARG A 23 20.11 -0.36 17.12
C ARG A 23 19.83 -0.89 18.52
N GLY A 24 18.77 -0.41 19.18
CA GLY A 24 18.41 -0.77 20.54
C GLY A 24 17.37 -1.88 20.67
N VAL A 25 16.71 -2.28 19.57
CA VAL A 25 15.67 -3.31 19.60
C VAL A 25 16.25 -4.72 19.56
N ASP A 26 15.51 -5.67 20.09
CA ASP A 26 15.80 -7.11 19.99
C ASP A 26 14.47 -7.89 19.85
N ARG A 27 14.53 -9.10 19.29
CA ARG A 27 13.35 -9.98 19.14
C ARG A 27 12.14 -9.26 18.54
N VAL A 28 12.32 -8.77 17.31
CA VAL A 28 11.40 -7.87 16.64
C VAL A 28 10.40 -8.65 15.78
N VAL A 29 9.09 -8.38 15.95
CA VAL A 29 8.10 -8.69 14.92
C VAL A 29 8.00 -7.48 13.97
N VAL A 30 8.26 -7.70 12.69
CA VAL A 30 8.09 -6.70 11.64
C VAL A 30 6.75 -6.95 10.96
N ALA A 31 5.88 -5.96 10.95
CA ALA A 31 4.53 -6.09 10.40
C ALA A 31 4.12 -4.85 9.62
N ALA A 32 3.20 -5.04 8.68
CA ALA A 32 2.49 -3.98 7.97
C ALA A 32 0.98 -4.24 8.01
N HIS A 33 0.22 -3.52 7.21
CA HIS A 33 -1.24 -3.70 7.18
C HIS A 33 -1.66 -5.05 6.57
N VAL A 34 -2.85 -5.52 6.95
CA VAL A 34 -3.49 -6.71 6.35
C VAL A 34 -3.70 -6.55 4.85
N ASN A 35 -3.57 -7.65 4.09
CA ASN A 35 -3.55 -7.63 2.64
C ASN A 35 -2.50 -6.64 2.12
N PRO A 36 -1.21 -6.86 2.45
CA PRO A 36 -0.16 -5.90 2.16
C PRO A 36 0.01 -5.73 0.64
N ASP A 37 0.22 -4.50 0.23
CA ASP A 37 0.58 -4.15 -1.13
C ASP A 37 2.11 -4.13 -1.35
N GLY A 38 2.56 -3.59 -2.47
CA GLY A 38 3.98 -3.58 -2.81
C GLY A 38 4.82 -2.70 -1.90
N ASP A 39 4.27 -1.58 -1.38
CA ASP A 39 5.00 -0.75 -0.43
C ASP A 39 5.10 -1.42 0.94
N ALA A 40 4.00 -1.96 1.45
CA ALA A 40 3.98 -2.70 2.70
C ALA A 40 4.99 -3.87 2.70
N VAL A 41 5.00 -4.70 1.65
CA VAL A 41 5.95 -5.82 1.52
C VAL A 41 7.38 -5.32 1.32
N GLY A 42 7.58 -4.28 0.51
CA GLY A 42 8.87 -3.64 0.28
C GLY A 42 9.45 -3.04 1.56
N ALA A 43 8.64 -2.29 2.32
CA ALA A 43 9.05 -1.70 3.59
C ALA A 43 9.41 -2.78 4.63
N MET A 44 8.60 -3.85 4.74
CA MET A 44 8.90 -4.98 5.63
C MET A 44 10.20 -5.69 5.25
N ALA A 45 10.42 -5.95 3.97
CA ALA A 45 11.65 -6.57 3.49
C ALA A 45 12.86 -5.65 3.73
N ALA A 46 12.74 -4.34 3.47
CA ALA A 46 13.78 -3.36 3.76
C ALA A 46 14.13 -3.32 5.25
N ALA A 47 13.11 -3.30 6.13
CA ALA A 47 13.30 -3.36 7.58
C ALA A 47 14.04 -4.64 8.02
N GLY A 48 13.65 -5.78 7.49
CA GLY A 48 14.33 -7.05 7.80
C GLY A 48 15.79 -7.07 7.34
N HIS A 49 16.11 -6.48 6.17
CA HIS A 49 17.51 -6.33 5.73
C HIS A 49 18.30 -5.42 6.65
N ILE A 50 17.70 -4.31 7.12
CA ILE A 50 18.33 -3.39 8.08
C ILE A 50 18.57 -4.11 9.42
N LEU A 51 17.57 -4.78 9.97
CA LEU A 51 17.68 -5.49 11.24
C LEU A 51 18.75 -6.59 11.18
N ARG A 52 18.80 -7.34 10.06
CA ARG A 52 19.87 -8.34 9.83
C ARG A 52 21.26 -7.70 9.82
N ALA A 53 21.42 -6.57 9.11
CA ALA A 53 22.69 -5.86 9.04
C ALA A 53 23.12 -5.26 10.40
N LEU A 54 22.16 -4.99 11.29
CA LEU A 54 22.39 -4.53 12.65
C LEU A 54 22.53 -5.70 13.66
N ASP A 55 22.51 -6.96 13.20
CA ASP A 55 22.56 -8.16 14.03
C ASP A 55 21.43 -8.23 15.06
N ARG A 56 20.19 -7.96 14.60
CA ARG A 56 18.97 -8.01 15.40
C ARG A 56 18.14 -9.25 15.04
N GLU A 57 17.62 -9.97 16.04
CA GLU A 57 16.69 -11.06 15.82
C GLU A 57 15.32 -10.51 15.40
N PHE A 58 14.77 -11.00 14.30
CA PHE A 58 13.46 -10.61 13.81
C PHE A 58 12.77 -11.73 13.05
N PHE A 59 11.45 -11.60 12.89
CA PHE A 59 10.66 -12.31 11.89
C PHE A 59 9.64 -11.37 11.26
N LEU A 60 9.16 -11.72 10.07
CA LEU A 60 8.14 -10.98 9.35
C LEU A 60 6.76 -11.57 9.67
N TYR A 61 5.79 -10.73 10.03
CA TYR A 61 4.40 -11.13 10.20
C TYR A 61 3.56 -10.55 9.08
N VAL A 62 2.97 -11.42 8.26
CA VAL A 62 2.22 -11.04 7.04
C VAL A 62 0.87 -11.72 7.07
N THR A 63 -0.21 -10.95 7.06
CA THR A 63 -1.55 -11.53 7.08
C THR A 63 -2.43 -11.00 5.93
N PRO A 64 -3.16 -11.89 5.22
CA PRO A 64 -3.17 -13.34 5.41
C PRO A 64 -1.95 -14.06 4.81
N ARG A 65 -1.24 -13.45 3.87
CA ARG A 65 -0.04 -13.96 3.19
C ARG A 65 0.61 -12.86 2.35
N VAL A 66 1.84 -13.11 1.91
CA VAL A 66 2.45 -12.29 0.85
C VAL A 66 1.65 -12.50 -0.43
N PRO A 67 1.22 -11.43 -1.12
CA PRO A 67 0.55 -11.53 -2.42
C PRO A 67 1.38 -12.33 -3.42
N GLN A 68 0.73 -13.12 -4.24
CA GLN A 68 1.42 -14.02 -5.18
C GLN A 68 2.23 -13.25 -6.22
N ASP A 69 1.74 -12.11 -6.66
CA ASP A 69 2.40 -11.19 -7.59
C ASP A 69 3.65 -10.51 -7.01
N LEU A 70 3.79 -10.51 -5.69
CA LEU A 70 4.97 -10.02 -4.97
C LEU A 70 5.92 -11.12 -4.52
N SER A 71 5.61 -12.39 -4.79
CA SER A 71 6.40 -13.55 -4.36
C SER A 71 7.80 -13.62 -4.97
N PHE A 72 8.07 -12.82 -6.00
CA PHE A 72 9.40 -12.68 -6.61
C PHE A 72 10.39 -11.91 -5.73
N LEU A 73 9.92 -11.15 -4.73
CA LEU A 73 10.80 -10.43 -3.82
C LEU A 73 11.41 -11.39 -2.82
N PRO A 74 12.75 -11.53 -2.79
CA PRO A 74 13.40 -12.36 -1.79
C PRO A 74 13.30 -11.68 -0.41
N LEU A 75 12.55 -12.31 0.50
CA LEU A 75 12.41 -11.81 1.85
C LEU A 75 13.66 -12.11 2.69
N PRO A 76 14.09 -11.18 3.55
CA PRO A 76 15.28 -11.36 4.40
C PRO A 76 15.07 -12.34 5.55
N GLY A 77 13.89 -12.86 5.77
CA GLY A 77 13.55 -13.80 6.85
C GLY A 77 12.27 -14.57 6.52
N THR A 78 11.92 -15.49 7.40
CA THR A 78 10.67 -16.24 7.28
C THR A 78 9.49 -15.31 7.52
N ALA A 79 8.51 -15.34 6.59
CA ALA A 79 7.21 -14.70 6.78
C ALA A 79 6.26 -15.67 7.47
N HIS A 80 5.75 -15.26 8.63
CA HIS A 80 4.75 -15.97 9.40
C HIS A 80 3.37 -15.36 9.17
N THR A 81 2.37 -16.18 9.02
CA THR A 81 0.96 -15.75 8.84
C THR A 81 0.17 -15.81 10.15
N THR A 82 0.77 -16.35 11.18
CA THR A 82 0.23 -16.44 12.55
C THR A 82 1.34 -16.15 13.56
N LEU A 83 0.99 -15.73 14.76
CA LEU A 83 1.91 -15.54 15.89
C LEU A 83 2.02 -16.80 16.77
N GLU A 84 1.58 -17.94 16.25
CA GLU A 84 1.81 -19.25 16.87
C GLU A 84 3.14 -19.86 16.39
N ARG A 85 3.80 -20.63 17.24
CA ARG A 85 5.04 -21.36 16.92
C ARG A 85 6.15 -20.50 16.33
N LEU A 86 6.35 -19.32 16.91
CA LEU A 86 7.39 -18.39 16.53
C LEU A 86 8.78 -18.88 16.94
N PRO A 87 9.85 -18.43 16.24
CA PRO A 87 11.22 -18.75 16.60
C PRO A 87 11.62 -18.21 17.99
N PHE A 88 10.95 -17.15 18.45
CA PHE A 88 11.12 -16.54 19.76
C PHE A 88 9.85 -15.76 20.16
N THR A 89 9.71 -15.44 21.43
CA THR A 89 8.67 -14.50 21.90
C THR A 89 9.11 -13.07 21.57
N PRO A 90 8.35 -12.32 20.75
CA PRO A 90 8.70 -10.95 20.43
C PRO A 90 8.65 -10.04 21.66
N ARG A 91 9.51 -9.04 21.68
CA ARG A 91 9.53 -7.95 22.68
C ARG A 91 9.24 -6.61 22.02
N TRP A 92 9.58 -6.50 20.73
CA TRP A 92 9.40 -5.31 19.94
C TRP A 92 8.52 -5.58 18.73
N ALA A 93 7.73 -4.58 18.35
CA ALA A 93 7.03 -4.54 17.08
C ALA A 93 7.57 -3.37 16.25
N LEU A 94 7.95 -3.63 15.00
CA LEU A 94 8.21 -2.60 13.99
C LEU A 94 7.04 -2.57 13.03
N LEU A 95 6.23 -1.53 13.13
CA LEU A 95 4.98 -1.36 12.41
C LEU A 95 5.20 -0.43 11.23
N LEU A 96 4.93 -0.92 10.04
CA LEU A 96 5.25 -0.24 8.79
C LEU A 96 3.99 -0.06 7.95
N ASP A 97 3.90 1.08 7.28
CA ASP A 97 2.84 1.35 6.32
C ASP A 97 1.42 1.13 6.88
N CYS A 98 1.24 1.50 8.12
CA CYS A 98 0.00 1.26 8.85
C CYS A 98 -0.20 2.31 9.95
N GLY A 99 -1.30 3.06 9.88
CA GLY A 99 -1.64 4.10 10.86
C GLY A 99 -2.65 3.66 11.93
N GLU A 100 -3.19 2.41 11.85
CA GLU A 100 -4.25 1.96 12.76
C GLU A 100 -4.02 0.50 13.21
N PRO A 101 -4.10 0.20 14.54
CA PRO A 101 -3.87 -1.16 15.05
C PRO A 101 -4.77 -2.22 14.42
N ARG A 102 -6.06 -1.91 14.18
CA ARG A 102 -7.01 -2.85 13.55
C ARG A 102 -6.58 -3.34 12.16
N ARG A 103 -5.73 -2.57 11.46
CA ARG A 103 -5.18 -2.94 10.15
C ARG A 103 -3.98 -3.88 10.23
N LEU A 104 -3.44 -4.16 11.41
CA LEU A 104 -2.35 -5.13 11.60
C LEU A 104 -2.81 -6.61 11.58
N GLY A 105 -4.14 -6.84 11.54
CA GLY A 105 -4.74 -8.14 11.82
C GLY A 105 -4.97 -8.35 13.32
N GLN A 106 -6.07 -9.04 13.63
CA GLN A 106 -6.57 -9.16 15.01
C GLN A 106 -5.52 -9.74 15.97
N GLU A 107 -4.80 -10.78 15.54
CA GLU A 107 -3.84 -11.49 16.38
C GLU A 107 -2.68 -10.58 16.85
N LEU A 108 -2.13 -9.74 15.95
CA LEU A 108 -1.07 -8.81 16.34
C LEU A 108 -1.65 -7.59 17.07
N ALA A 109 -2.81 -7.10 16.65
CA ALA A 109 -3.48 -5.99 17.32
C ALA A 109 -3.76 -6.27 18.80
N ASP A 110 -4.20 -7.49 19.12
CA ASP A 110 -4.48 -7.91 20.50
C ASP A 110 -3.21 -8.01 21.36
N ARG A 111 -2.07 -8.33 20.75
CA ARG A 111 -0.77 -8.44 21.45
C ARG A 111 0.02 -7.13 21.49
N LEU A 112 -0.33 -6.16 20.66
CA LEU A 112 0.41 -4.90 20.56
C LEU A 112 0.60 -4.16 21.89
N PRO A 113 -0.37 -4.14 22.82
CA PRO A 113 -0.19 -3.52 24.13
C PRO A 113 0.89 -4.16 25.01
N GLU A 114 1.31 -5.40 24.71
CA GLU A 114 2.33 -6.15 25.44
C GLU A 114 3.74 -5.91 24.87
N LEU A 115 3.85 -5.21 23.73
CA LEU A 115 5.09 -4.98 22.99
C LEU A 115 5.51 -3.51 23.05
N GLU A 116 6.81 -3.29 23.15
CA GLU A 116 7.39 -2.01 22.76
C GLU A 116 7.28 -1.87 21.26
N SER A 117 6.89 -0.69 20.74
CA SER A 117 6.66 -0.58 19.31
C SER A 117 7.20 0.71 18.71
N LEU A 118 7.74 0.57 17.49
CA LEU A 118 8.11 1.67 16.60
C LEU A 118 7.15 1.66 15.41
N ASN A 119 6.73 2.84 14.95
CA ASN A 119 5.90 2.96 13.77
C ASN A 119 6.56 3.89 12.75
N ILE A 120 6.65 3.44 11.51
CA ILE A 120 7.09 4.24 10.36
C ILE A 120 6.01 4.15 9.29
N ASP A 121 5.47 5.30 8.90
CA ASP A 121 4.31 5.36 7.99
C ASP A 121 4.35 6.64 7.14
N HIS A 122 3.72 6.61 5.97
CA HIS A 122 3.59 7.78 5.10
C HIS A 122 2.13 8.21 4.90
N HIS A 123 1.18 7.56 5.54
CA HIS A 123 -0.23 7.87 5.41
C HIS A 123 -0.62 9.18 6.11
N LEU A 124 -1.61 9.89 5.55
CA LEU A 124 -2.22 11.05 6.18
C LEU A 124 -3.15 10.64 7.33
N GLY A 125 -3.14 11.36 8.42
CA GLY A 125 -4.22 11.33 9.42
C GLY A 125 -3.93 10.64 10.75
N GLY A 126 -2.67 10.50 11.14
CA GLY A 126 -2.30 10.01 12.47
C GLY A 126 -0.91 10.45 12.91
N ASP A 127 -0.68 10.41 14.23
CA ASP A 127 0.63 10.68 14.82
C ASP A 127 1.47 9.39 14.98
N GLY A 128 0.95 8.26 14.44
CA GLY A 128 1.51 6.93 14.59
C GLY A 128 0.94 6.17 15.79
N MET A 129 1.23 4.88 15.86
CA MET A 129 0.73 3.96 16.88
C MET A 129 1.83 3.23 17.67
N GLY A 130 3.08 3.64 17.47
CA GLY A 130 4.22 3.10 18.19
C GLY A 130 4.32 3.65 19.62
N SER A 131 4.47 2.77 20.62
CA SER A 131 4.58 3.15 22.03
C SER A 131 5.94 3.77 22.37
N ALA A 132 7.00 3.38 21.67
CA ALA A 132 8.38 3.81 21.90
C ALA A 132 8.87 4.87 20.89
N GLY A 133 8.21 5.00 19.73
CA GLY A 133 8.57 6.01 18.74
C GLY A 133 7.77 5.93 17.46
N ASN A 134 7.55 7.10 16.87
CA ASN A 134 6.78 7.27 15.64
C ASN A 134 7.53 8.15 14.65
N TRP A 135 7.45 7.78 13.38
CA TRP A 135 7.84 8.63 12.27
C TRP A 135 6.80 8.50 11.17
N VAL A 136 5.82 9.40 11.21
CA VAL A 136 4.76 9.51 10.21
C VAL A 136 5.09 10.69 9.31
N GLU A 137 5.22 10.44 8.00
CA GLU A 137 5.71 11.44 7.05
C GLU A 137 4.90 11.44 5.74
N PRO A 138 3.78 12.15 5.70
CA PRO A 138 2.90 12.18 4.52
C PRO A 138 3.51 12.80 3.26
N GLN A 139 4.67 13.43 3.34
CA GLN A 139 5.39 13.94 2.17
C GLN A 139 6.28 12.88 1.50
N ALA A 140 6.48 11.74 2.15
CA ALA A 140 7.14 10.61 1.51
C ALA A 140 6.18 9.93 0.52
N ALA A 141 6.74 9.45 -0.59
CA ALA A 141 5.94 8.77 -1.60
C ALA A 141 5.56 7.34 -1.20
N ALA A 142 6.32 6.73 -0.27
CA ALA A 142 6.22 5.35 0.13
C ALA A 142 6.88 5.16 1.51
N THR A 143 6.41 4.22 2.31
CA THR A 143 7.09 3.82 3.56
C THR A 143 8.46 3.20 3.28
N ALA A 144 8.61 2.48 2.16
CA ALA A 144 9.90 1.97 1.69
C ALA A 144 10.91 3.10 1.41
N GLN A 145 10.47 4.29 0.98
CA GLN A 145 11.33 5.47 0.87
C GLN A 145 11.90 5.87 2.23
N LEU A 146 11.06 5.89 3.26
CA LEU A 146 11.48 6.18 4.63
C LEU A 146 12.46 5.13 5.14
N MET A 147 12.22 3.86 4.86
CA MET A 147 13.14 2.77 5.21
C MET A 147 14.51 2.90 4.51
N ALA A 148 14.55 3.39 3.26
CA ALA A 148 15.82 3.70 2.60
C ALA A 148 16.60 4.79 3.36
N TYR A 149 15.93 5.83 3.83
CA TYR A 149 16.55 6.90 4.60
C TYR A 149 17.02 6.41 5.99
N VAL A 150 16.26 5.51 6.62
CA VAL A 150 16.71 4.84 7.86
C VAL A 150 17.98 4.03 7.62
N ALA A 151 18.05 3.26 6.52
CA ALA A 151 19.25 2.50 6.17
C ALA A 151 20.47 3.41 5.97
N LEU A 152 20.32 4.48 5.20
CA LEU A 152 21.40 5.46 4.97
C LEU A 152 21.85 6.14 6.26
N ALA A 153 20.92 6.50 7.14
CA ALA A 153 21.22 7.08 8.46
C ALA A 153 21.90 6.07 9.41
N ALA A 154 21.61 4.78 9.22
CA ALA A 154 22.31 3.69 9.92
C ALA A 154 23.72 3.42 9.37
N GLY A 155 24.10 4.04 8.23
CA GLY A 155 25.36 3.82 7.55
C GLY A 155 25.37 2.58 6.65
N LEU A 156 24.20 2.06 6.30
CA LEU A 156 24.05 0.87 5.47
C LEU A 156 23.92 1.26 3.99
N PRO A 157 24.59 0.54 3.07
CA PRO A 157 24.45 0.78 1.63
C PRO A 157 23.09 0.28 1.13
N LEU A 158 22.49 0.99 0.16
CA LEU A 158 21.28 0.56 -0.52
C LEU A 158 21.65 -0.39 -1.69
N GLU A 159 21.97 -1.64 -1.37
CA GLU A 159 22.43 -2.65 -2.31
C GLU A 159 21.70 -3.99 -2.14
N GLY A 160 21.75 -4.85 -3.14
CA GLY A 160 21.18 -6.20 -3.09
C GLY A 160 19.69 -6.23 -2.75
N GLY A 161 19.31 -7.09 -1.82
CA GLY A 161 17.90 -7.28 -1.43
C GLY A 161 17.25 -6.04 -0.82
N LEU A 162 18.02 -5.22 -0.08
CA LEU A 162 17.55 -3.95 0.47
C LEU A 162 17.18 -2.97 -0.66
N ALA A 163 18.04 -2.82 -1.65
CA ALA A 163 17.75 -1.96 -2.80
C ALA A 163 16.53 -2.44 -3.60
N THR A 164 16.41 -3.76 -3.82
CA THR A 164 15.25 -4.35 -4.52
C THR A 164 13.94 -4.10 -3.74
N ALA A 165 13.97 -4.26 -2.42
CA ALA A 165 12.82 -4.03 -1.55
C ALA A 165 12.34 -2.56 -1.59
N VAL A 166 13.29 -1.61 -1.49
CA VAL A 166 12.98 -0.19 -1.62
C VAL A 166 12.46 0.15 -3.02
N THR A 167 13.07 -0.43 -4.06
CA THR A 167 12.63 -0.23 -5.46
C THR A 167 11.20 -0.70 -5.64
N LEU A 168 10.81 -1.85 -5.07
CA LEU A 168 9.44 -2.35 -5.13
C LEU A 168 8.44 -1.34 -4.56
N GLY A 169 8.64 -0.88 -3.31
CA GLY A 169 7.73 0.08 -2.67
C GLY A 169 7.65 1.40 -3.44
N LEU A 170 8.77 1.95 -3.90
CA LEU A 170 8.75 3.15 -4.72
C LEU A 170 7.98 2.98 -6.02
N VAL A 171 8.16 1.87 -6.73
CA VAL A 171 7.50 1.60 -8.01
C VAL A 171 6.00 1.43 -7.82
N THR A 172 5.57 0.71 -6.79
CA THR A 172 4.13 0.47 -6.55
C THR A 172 3.42 1.75 -6.15
N ASP A 173 3.91 2.47 -5.16
CA ASP A 173 3.23 3.64 -4.60
C ASP A 173 3.27 4.87 -5.50
N THR A 174 4.28 4.99 -6.34
CA THR A 174 4.33 6.04 -7.36
C THR A 174 3.61 5.65 -8.66
N GLY A 175 3.03 4.45 -8.73
CA GLY A 175 2.45 3.93 -9.97
C GLY A 175 3.46 3.84 -11.10
N GLY A 176 4.70 3.47 -10.80
CA GLY A 176 5.83 3.50 -11.74
C GLY A 176 6.22 4.92 -12.12
N PHE A 177 6.31 5.80 -11.14
CA PHE A 177 6.68 7.21 -11.26
C PHE A 177 5.70 8.08 -12.08
N ARG A 178 4.41 7.69 -12.11
CA ARG A 178 3.34 8.42 -12.82
C ARG A 178 2.43 9.22 -11.89
N HIS A 179 2.43 8.93 -10.59
CA HIS A 179 1.57 9.60 -9.61
C HIS A 179 2.18 10.93 -9.15
N GLY A 180 1.33 11.81 -8.61
CA GLY A 180 1.71 13.16 -8.16
C GLY A 180 2.65 13.19 -6.95
N ASN A 181 2.82 12.06 -6.23
CA ASN A 181 3.80 11.88 -5.16
C ASN A 181 5.23 11.61 -5.67
N THR A 182 5.45 11.52 -6.99
CA THR A 182 6.78 11.37 -7.61
C THR A 182 7.55 12.69 -7.54
N SER A 183 8.23 12.90 -6.43
CA SER A 183 9.03 14.09 -6.19
C SER A 183 10.46 13.96 -6.76
N ALA A 184 11.20 15.08 -6.80
CA ALA A 184 12.61 15.06 -7.17
C ALA A 184 13.45 14.15 -6.25
N ASP A 185 13.09 14.04 -4.96
CA ASP A 185 13.79 13.19 -4.00
C ASP A 185 13.55 11.71 -4.28
N VAL A 186 12.33 11.34 -4.68
CA VAL A 186 12.00 9.99 -5.17
C VAL A 186 12.85 9.62 -6.37
N LEU A 187 12.96 10.51 -7.36
CA LEU A 187 13.74 10.26 -8.58
C LEU A 187 15.25 10.18 -8.29
N ARG A 188 15.77 10.99 -7.38
CA ARG A 188 17.18 10.90 -6.94
C ARG A 188 17.46 9.58 -6.23
N LEU A 189 16.55 9.15 -5.35
CA LEU A 189 16.67 7.86 -4.68
C LEU A 189 16.60 6.71 -5.68
N ALA A 190 15.66 6.74 -6.62
CA ALA A 190 15.54 5.74 -7.68
C ALA A 190 16.79 5.67 -8.56
N ALA A 191 17.36 6.82 -8.95
CA ALA A 191 18.61 6.88 -9.70
C ALA A 191 19.75 6.22 -8.91
N HIS A 192 19.88 6.53 -7.62
CA HIS A 192 20.89 5.91 -6.76
C HIS A 192 20.70 4.39 -6.63
N LEU A 193 19.46 3.89 -6.48
CA LEU A 193 19.18 2.46 -6.43
C LEU A 193 19.64 1.75 -7.72
N VAL A 194 19.38 2.35 -8.89
CA VAL A 194 19.85 1.83 -10.19
C VAL A 194 21.37 1.87 -10.30
N GLU A 195 22.03 2.95 -9.88
CA GLU A 195 23.51 3.05 -9.81
C GLU A 195 24.12 1.97 -8.92
N LYS A 196 23.38 1.55 -7.87
CA LYS A 196 23.77 0.49 -6.93
C LYS A 196 23.37 -0.92 -7.39
N GLY A 197 22.89 -1.05 -8.62
CA GLY A 197 22.59 -2.33 -9.25
C GLY A 197 21.18 -2.86 -9.00
N SER A 198 20.26 -2.05 -8.49
CA SER A 198 18.86 -2.45 -8.43
C SER A 198 18.28 -2.53 -9.85
N ASP A 199 17.68 -3.67 -10.17
CA ASP A 199 17.00 -3.91 -11.45
C ASP A 199 15.57 -3.36 -11.43
N LEU A 200 15.45 -2.04 -11.54
CA LEU A 200 14.16 -1.35 -11.58
C LEU A 200 13.29 -1.85 -12.74
N ALA A 201 13.88 -2.10 -13.91
CA ALA A 201 13.14 -2.60 -15.07
C ALA A 201 12.61 -4.02 -14.83
N GLY A 202 13.42 -4.91 -14.26
CA GLY A 202 13.01 -6.27 -13.93
C GLY A 202 11.97 -6.33 -12.80
N VAL A 203 12.04 -5.43 -11.79
CA VAL A 203 10.97 -5.29 -10.79
C VAL A 203 9.66 -4.90 -11.48
N ARG A 204 9.72 -3.93 -12.38
CA ARG A 204 8.55 -3.48 -13.14
C ARG A 204 7.97 -4.58 -14.02
N GLU A 205 8.82 -5.28 -14.77
CA GLU A 205 8.40 -6.40 -15.62
C GLU A 205 7.67 -7.48 -14.80
N LYS A 206 8.19 -7.83 -13.64
CA LYS A 206 7.57 -8.83 -12.75
C LYS A 206 6.21 -8.38 -12.21
N LEU A 207 6.04 -7.09 -11.93
CA LEU A 207 4.75 -6.53 -11.52
C LEU A 207 3.74 -6.51 -12.67
N ASP A 208 4.19 -6.14 -13.88
CA ASP A 208 3.33 -5.99 -15.06
C ASP A 208 2.99 -7.34 -15.75
N SER A 209 3.87 -8.35 -15.64
CA SER A 209 3.73 -9.64 -16.33
C SER A 209 2.95 -10.71 -15.53
N ASN A 210 2.10 -10.30 -14.62
CA ASN A 210 1.45 -11.19 -13.64
C ASN A 210 -0.03 -11.49 -13.95
N TRP A 211 -0.45 -11.22 -15.18
CA TRP A 211 -1.84 -11.43 -15.55
C TRP A 211 -2.13 -12.92 -15.80
N SER A 212 -3.09 -13.45 -15.04
CA SER A 212 -3.71 -14.73 -15.37
C SER A 212 -4.65 -14.60 -16.57
N GLN A 213 -4.86 -15.70 -17.29
CA GLN A 213 -5.87 -15.73 -18.35
C GLN A 213 -7.26 -15.39 -17.80
N ALA A 214 -7.57 -15.81 -16.56
CA ALA A 214 -8.80 -15.49 -15.87
C ALA A 214 -8.96 -13.98 -15.65
N ARG A 215 -7.90 -13.29 -15.22
CA ARG A 215 -7.86 -11.83 -15.11
C ARG A 215 -8.11 -11.14 -16.44
N MET A 216 -7.46 -11.60 -17.51
CA MET A 216 -7.64 -11.05 -18.84
C MET A 216 -9.11 -11.17 -19.31
N HIS A 217 -9.73 -12.34 -19.13
CA HIS A 217 -11.14 -12.55 -19.47
C HIS A 217 -12.07 -11.69 -18.62
N LEU A 218 -11.85 -11.64 -17.30
CA LEU A 218 -12.63 -10.81 -16.40
C LEU A 218 -12.57 -9.33 -16.81
N TRP A 219 -11.37 -8.81 -17.04
CA TRP A 219 -11.20 -7.40 -17.42
C TRP A 219 -11.86 -7.10 -18.77
N GLY A 220 -11.78 -8.01 -19.75
CA GLY A 220 -12.46 -7.86 -21.03
C GLY A 220 -13.98 -7.72 -20.87
N GLU A 221 -14.61 -8.56 -20.03
CA GLU A 221 -16.05 -8.47 -19.75
C GLU A 221 -16.41 -7.19 -18.98
N LEU A 222 -15.63 -6.85 -17.96
CA LEU A 222 -15.87 -5.65 -17.16
C LEU A 222 -15.69 -4.36 -17.97
N MET A 223 -14.65 -4.27 -18.82
CA MET A 223 -14.44 -3.12 -19.71
C MET A 223 -15.60 -2.92 -20.67
N ARG A 224 -16.15 -4.00 -21.24
CA ARG A 224 -17.32 -3.92 -22.14
C ARG A 224 -18.58 -3.44 -21.41
N ARG A 225 -18.71 -3.74 -20.11
CA ARG A 225 -19.87 -3.43 -19.29
C ARG A 225 -19.73 -2.13 -18.49
N ALA A 226 -18.53 -1.57 -18.41
CA ALA A 226 -18.30 -0.30 -17.72
C ALA A 226 -19.19 0.81 -18.31
N GLU A 227 -19.73 1.63 -17.44
CA GLU A 227 -20.69 2.67 -17.79
C GLU A 227 -20.11 4.06 -17.49
N LEU A 228 -20.40 5.00 -18.39
CA LEU A 228 -20.16 6.40 -18.15
C LEU A 228 -21.44 7.05 -17.61
N ARG A 229 -21.35 7.67 -16.46
CA ARG A 229 -22.44 8.33 -15.74
C ARG A 229 -22.14 9.85 -15.67
N ARG A 230 -23.15 10.64 -15.33
CA ARG A 230 -23.04 12.10 -15.15
C ARG A 230 -22.37 12.81 -16.33
N GLY A 231 -22.90 12.59 -17.54
CA GLY A 231 -22.36 13.23 -18.75
C GLY A 231 -20.92 12.78 -19.11
N GLY A 232 -20.48 11.61 -18.62
CA GLY A 232 -19.16 11.07 -18.92
C GLY A 232 -18.08 11.41 -17.89
N THR A 233 -18.43 12.10 -16.80
CA THR A 233 -17.46 12.49 -15.75
C THR A 233 -17.21 11.40 -14.72
N VAL A 234 -18.11 10.40 -14.59
CA VAL A 234 -17.96 9.26 -13.71
C VAL A 234 -17.91 7.97 -14.52
N ALA A 235 -16.87 7.17 -14.37
CA ALA A 235 -16.83 5.79 -14.85
C ALA A 235 -17.24 4.85 -13.72
N PHE A 236 -18.21 3.99 -13.97
CA PHE A 236 -18.75 3.05 -13.00
C PHE A 236 -18.75 1.62 -13.55
N CYS A 237 -18.33 0.65 -12.73
CA CYS A 237 -18.42 -0.75 -13.09
C CYS A 237 -18.87 -1.59 -11.88
N PRO A 238 -20.05 -2.26 -11.94
CA PRO A 238 -20.43 -3.25 -10.96
C PRO A 238 -19.77 -4.59 -11.29
N VAL A 239 -19.28 -5.29 -10.26
CA VAL A 239 -18.71 -6.63 -10.32
C VAL A 239 -19.52 -7.56 -9.43
N ARG A 240 -20.12 -8.58 -10.02
CA ARG A 240 -20.92 -9.58 -9.30
C ARG A 240 -20.07 -10.81 -8.97
N LEU A 241 -20.47 -11.58 -7.97
CA LEU A 241 -19.85 -12.86 -7.66
C LEU A 241 -19.84 -13.81 -8.87
N ASP A 242 -20.88 -13.75 -9.70
CA ASP A 242 -20.98 -14.59 -10.89
C ASP A 242 -19.97 -14.22 -11.98
N ASP A 243 -19.49 -12.97 -12.03
CA ASP A 243 -18.43 -12.56 -12.98
C ASP A 243 -17.12 -13.27 -12.65
N LEU A 244 -16.76 -13.32 -11.37
CA LEU A 244 -15.57 -14.04 -10.91
C LEU A 244 -15.69 -15.54 -11.16
N ARG A 245 -16.87 -16.13 -10.88
CA ARG A 245 -17.11 -17.55 -11.13
C ARG A 245 -17.06 -17.91 -12.61
N ALA A 246 -17.67 -17.10 -13.47
CA ALA A 246 -17.72 -17.33 -14.91
C ALA A 246 -16.34 -17.29 -15.58
N THR A 247 -15.45 -16.46 -15.08
CA THR A 247 -14.09 -16.31 -15.62
C THR A 247 -13.03 -17.16 -14.90
N GLY A 248 -13.38 -17.73 -13.74
CA GLY A 248 -12.42 -18.39 -12.86
C GLY A 248 -11.45 -17.44 -12.18
N ALA A 249 -11.74 -16.15 -12.20
CA ALA A 249 -10.90 -15.12 -11.61
C ALA A 249 -11.09 -15.01 -10.09
N LEU A 250 -10.06 -14.55 -9.42
CA LEU A 250 -10.05 -14.24 -8.00
C LEU A 250 -10.34 -12.76 -7.74
N LYS A 251 -10.60 -12.40 -6.49
CA LYS A 251 -10.84 -11.00 -6.10
C LYS A 251 -9.61 -10.11 -6.33
N GLU A 252 -8.43 -10.69 -6.18
CA GLU A 252 -7.13 -10.06 -6.43
C GLU A 252 -6.95 -9.70 -7.91
N ASP A 253 -7.58 -10.42 -8.82
CA ASP A 253 -7.54 -10.12 -10.26
C ASP A 253 -8.24 -8.80 -10.64
N LEU A 254 -8.99 -8.18 -9.71
CA LEU A 254 -9.60 -6.86 -9.89
C LEU A 254 -8.65 -5.70 -9.56
N GLU A 255 -7.49 -5.99 -8.99
CA GLU A 255 -6.54 -4.94 -8.64
C GLU A 255 -6.08 -4.17 -9.89
N GLY A 256 -6.05 -2.84 -9.79
CA GLY A 256 -5.73 -1.96 -10.91
C GLY A 256 -6.89 -1.68 -11.89
N PHE A 257 -8.02 -2.38 -11.79
CA PHE A 257 -9.12 -2.18 -12.75
C PHE A 257 -9.76 -0.79 -12.65
N VAL A 258 -9.98 -0.28 -11.45
CA VAL A 258 -10.57 1.05 -11.24
C VAL A 258 -9.66 2.17 -11.75
N GLU A 259 -8.35 1.96 -11.72
CA GLU A 259 -7.35 2.87 -12.32
C GLU A 259 -7.50 2.96 -13.83
N GLN A 260 -7.82 1.86 -14.51
CA GLN A 260 -8.08 1.86 -15.95
C GLN A 260 -9.37 2.62 -16.29
N LEU A 261 -10.42 2.45 -15.49
CA LEU A 261 -11.66 3.22 -15.67
C LEU A 261 -11.40 4.73 -15.56
N ARG A 262 -10.55 5.14 -14.63
CA ARG A 262 -10.16 6.56 -14.44
C ARG A 262 -9.41 7.14 -15.64
N GLN A 263 -8.76 6.32 -16.47
CA GLN A 263 -8.01 6.77 -17.66
C GLN A 263 -8.91 7.14 -18.84
N LEU A 264 -10.21 6.84 -18.78
CA LEU A 264 -11.13 7.22 -19.84
C LEU A 264 -11.19 8.74 -19.97
N ARG A 265 -11.20 9.20 -21.23
CA ARG A 265 -11.23 10.66 -21.53
C ARG A 265 -12.47 11.31 -20.94
N GLY A 266 -12.30 12.39 -20.17
CA GLY A 266 -13.37 13.15 -19.52
C GLY A 266 -13.78 12.60 -18.15
N VAL A 267 -13.30 11.43 -17.75
CA VAL A 267 -13.58 10.86 -16.43
C VAL A 267 -12.79 11.60 -15.37
N ARG A 268 -13.50 12.10 -14.36
CA ARG A 268 -12.96 12.77 -13.18
C ARG A 268 -12.94 11.87 -11.94
N ALA A 269 -13.90 10.94 -11.84
CA ALA A 269 -13.93 9.91 -10.81
C ALA A 269 -14.29 8.56 -11.41
N ALA A 270 -13.71 7.50 -10.89
CA ALA A 270 -14.04 6.12 -11.24
C ALA A 270 -14.43 5.35 -10.00
N ALA A 271 -15.43 4.49 -10.13
CA ALA A 271 -15.94 3.64 -9.06
C ALA A 271 -16.06 2.19 -9.54
N LEU A 272 -15.48 1.29 -8.77
CA LEU A 272 -15.69 -0.15 -8.86
C LEU A 272 -16.53 -0.57 -7.65
N LEU A 273 -17.67 -1.22 -7.89
CA LEU A 273 -18.51 -1.76 -6.83
C LEU A 273 -18.56 -3.28 -6.95
N ARG A 274 -17.96 -3.99 -6.01
CA ARG A 274 -17.86 -5.44 -6.03
C ARG A 274 -18.75 -6.08 -4.96
N GLU A 275 -19.54 -7.05 -5.36
CA GLU A 275 -20.25 -7.93 -4.44
C GLU A 275 -19.26 -8.91 -3.78
N ASP A 276 -19.13 -8.85 -2.45
CA ASP A 276 -18.27 -9.76 -1.68
C ASP A 276 -19.05 -10.95 -1.11
N ALA A 277 -20.32 -10.72 -0.79
CA ALA A 277 -21.32 -11.70 -0.38
C ALA A 277 -22.71 -11.11 -0.60
N PRO A 278 -23.78 -11.92 -0.59
CA PRO A 278 -25.14 -11.40 -0.62
C PRO A 278 -25.38 -10.35 0.48
N GLY A 279 -25.80 -9.15 0.08
CA GLY A 279 -25.99 -8.03 1.01
C GLY A 279 -24.70 -7.36 1.52
N CYS A 280 -23.56 -7.61 0.89
CA CYS A 280 -22.30 -6.99 1.25
C CYS A 280 -21.51 -6.64 -0.01
N CYS A 281 -21.28 -5.36 -0.23
CA CYS A 281 -20.53 -4.84 -1.37
C CYS A 281 -19.30 -4.05 -0.90
N LYS A 282 -18.17 -4.26 -1.55
CA LYS A 282 -16.95 -3.45 -1.37
C LYS A 282 -16.84 -2.47 -2.53
N PHE A 283 -16.47 -1.22 -2.24
CA PHE A 283 -16.24 -0.23 -3.28
C PHE A 283 -14.80 0.27 -3.27
N SER A 284 -14.32 0.61 -4.46
CA SER A 284 -13.04 1.26 -4.67
C SER A 284 -13.24 2.48 -5.55
N LEU A 285 -12.69 3.63 -5.12
CA LEU A 285 -12.82 4.91 -5.78
C LEU A 285 -11.45 5.43 -6.19
N ARG A 286 -11.39 6.01 -7.39
CA ARG A 286 -10.23 6.78 -7.86
C ARG A 286 -10.70 8.08 -8.47
N SER A 287 -9.88 9.12 -8.35
CA SER A 287 -10.15 10.41 -8.99
C SER A 287 -8.90 11.01 -9.60
N CYS A 288 -9.07 12.09 -10.34
CA CYS A 288 -7.99 12.93 -10.82
C CYS A 288 -8.26 14.40 -10.45
N GLY A 289 -7.19 15.20 -10.40
CA GLY A 289 -7.28 16.61 -10.09
C GLY A 289 -7.75 16.87 -8.66
N THR A 290 -8.77 17.73 -8.54
CA THR A 290 -9.25 18.25 -7.27
C THR A 290 -10.33 17.42 -6.60
N VAL A 291 -10.96 16.46 -7.29
CA VAL A 291 -12.05 15.64 -6.78
C VAL A 291 -11.60 14.79 -5.58
N ASP A 292 -12.26 14.99 -4.44
CA ASP A 292 -11.94 14.30 -3.19
C ASP A 292 -12.81 13.04 -2.98
N VAL A 293 -12.33 11.89 -3.46
CA VAL A 293 -13.04 10.62 -3.25
C VAL A 293 -12.91 10.08 -1.83
N ARG A 294 -11.99 10.61 -1.02
CA ARG A 294 -11.91 10.26 0.40
C ARG A 294 -13.13 10.79 1.15
N ALA A 295 -13.57 12.02 0.84
CA ALA A 295 -14.76 12.60 1.44
C ALA A 295 -16.01 11.77 1.10
N ALA A 296 -16.15 11.36 -0.17
CA ALA A 296 -17.22 10.44 -0.59
C ALA A 296 -17.17 9.11 0.15
N ALA A 297 -15.97 8.51 0.32
CA ALA A 297 -15.81 7.27 1.06
C ALA A 297 -16.11 7.42 2.55
N ALA A 298 -15.64 8.51 3.19
CA ALA A 298 -15.87 8.79 4.60
C ALA A 298 -17.37 8.96 4.92
N ALA A 299 -18.15 9.54 4.00
CA ALA A 299 -19.62 9.62 4.13
C ALA A 299 -20.31 8.25 4.12
N LEU A 300 -19.58 7.18 3.77
CA LEU A 300 -20.03 5.80 3.69
C LEU A 300 -19.25 4.87 4.65
N ASP A 301 -18.70 5.41 5.73
CA ASP A 301 -17.86 4.72 6.72
C ASP A 301 -16.60 4.07 6.11
N GLY A 302 -16.13 4.60 4.99
CA GLY A 302 -14.90 4.21 4.31
C GLY A 302 -13.75 5.17 4.60
N GLY A 303 -12.65 5.02 3.86
CA GLY A 303 -11.47 5.86 4.04
C GLY A 303 -10.48 5.74 2.88
N GLY A 304 -9.34 6.40 3.04
CA GLY A 304 -8.26 6.41 2.05
C GLY A 304 -7.63 7.79 1.86
N HIS A 305 -7.08 7.99 0.69
CA HIS A 305 -6.49 9.26 0.26
C HIS A 305 -7.44 10.06 -0.63
N ARG A 306 -7.12 11.34 -0.85
CA ARG A 306 -7.93 12.26 -1.68
C ARG A 306 -8.33 11.66 -3.03
N ASN A 307 -7.38 11.01 -3.72
CA ASN A 307 -7.59 10.46 -5.06
C ASN A 307 -7.73 8.93 -5.11
N ALA A 308 -7.67 8.25 -3.96
CA ALA A 308 -7.79 6.80 -3.84
C ALA A 308 -8.44 6.41 -2.52
N ALA A 309 -9.68 5.96 -2.54
CA ALA A 309 -10.44 5.62 -1.34
C ALA A 309 -11.32 4.39 -1.57
N GLY A 310 -11.82 3.81 -0.49
CA GLY A 310 -12.70 2.66 -0.56
C GLY A 310 -13.40 2.37 0.74
N GLY A 311 -14.28 1.37 0.73
CA GLY A 311 -15.05 0.98 1.91
C GLY A 311 -15.93 -0.23 1.63
N THR A 312 -16.80 -0.51 2.59
CA THR A 312 -17.74 -1.64 2.52
C THR A 312 -19.15 -1.17 2.83
N LEU A 313 -20.10 -1.50 1.97
CA LEU A 313 -21.53 -1.25 2.13
C LEU A 313 -22.22 -2.56 2.50
N ARG A 314 -22.96 -2.56 3.61
CA ARG A 314 -23.73 -3.72 4.09
C ARG A 314 -25.15 -3.67 3.55
N MET A 315 -25.27 -3.76 2.22
CA MET A 315 -26.53 -3.71 1.47
C MET A 315 -26.39 -4.43 0.13
N GLY A 316 -27.52 -4.69 -0.55
CA GLY A 316 -27.53 -5.33 -1.86
C GLY A 316 -26.97 -4.43 -2.96
N MET A 317 -26.54 -5.05 -4.06
CA MET A 317 -25.87 -4.34 -5.18
C MET A 317 -26.66 -3.13 -5.71
N PRO A 318 -27.99 -3.21 -5.97
CA PRO A 318 -28.70 -2.05 -6.50
C PRO A 318 -28.72 -0.85 -5.55
N GLU A 319 -28.94 -1.09 -4.26
CA GLU A 319 -28.94 -0.05 -3.23
C GLU A 319 -27.52 0.52 -3.00
N ALA A 320 -26.52 -0.36 -3.03
CA ALA A 320 -25.10 0.03 -2.91
C ALA A 320 -24.65 0.90 -4.08
N GLU A 321 -25.10 0.60 -5.30
CA GLU A 321 -24.83 1.40 -6.51
C GLU A 321 -25.40 2.80 -6.35
N GLU A 322 -26.67 2.94 -6.00
CA GLU A 322 -27.34 4.22 -5.83
C GLU A 322 -26.66 5.04 -4.73
N THR A 323 -26.39 4.42 -3.59
CA THR A 323 -25.75 5.05 -2.44
C THR A 323 -24.35 5.59 -2.79
N LEU A 324 -23.54 4.77 -3.46
CA LEU A 324 -22.19 5.13 -3.88
C LEU A 324 -22.17 6.27 -4.91
N LEU A 325 -23.02 6.17 -5.94
CA LEU A 325 -23.11 7.19 -6.99
C LEU A 325 -23.62 8.52 -6.44
N ASN A 326 -24.55 8.51 -5.47
CA ASN A 326 -25.01 9.72 -4.79
C ASN A 326 -23.93 10.38 -3.93
N ALA A 327 -23.09 9.60 -3.24
CA ALA A 327 -21.96 10.13 -2.49
C ALA A 327 -20.92 10.79 -3.41
N LEU A 328 -20.57 10.14 -4.53
CA LEU A 328 -19.67 10.72 -5.54
C LEU A 328 -20.25 11.98 -6.19
N ALA A 329 -21.56 11.99 -6.41
CA ALA A 329 -22.25 13.12 -7.01
C ALA A 329 -22.06 14.40 -6.19
N ARG A 330 -22.20 14.29 -4.86
CA ARG A 330 -22.05 15.44 -3.93
C ARG A 330 -20.67 16.07 -4.03
N GLU A 331 -19.63 15.24 -4.10
CA GLU A 331 -18.25 15.73 -4.21
C GLU A 331 -17.98 16.42 -5.55
N LEU A 332 -18.53 15.88 -6.64
CA LEU A 332 -18.40 16.50 -7.95
C LEU A 332 -19.18 17.84 -8.05
N ASP A 333 -20.36 17.92 -7.43
CA ASP A 333 -21.19 19.12 -7.43
C ASP A 333 -20.62 20.23 -6.51
N SER A 334 -19.92 19.86 -5.41
CA SER A 334 -19.26 20.82 -4.52
C SER A 334 -18.13 21.60 -5.19
N GLU A 335 -17.58 21.10 -6.27
CA GLU A 335 -16.54 21.76 -7.06
C GLU A 335 -17.07 22.73 -8.14
N GLY A 336 -18.38 22.99 -8.18
CA GLY A 336 -18.98 24.03 -9.05
C GLY A 336 -19.03 23.66 -10.52
N LEU A 337 -19.31 22.40 -10.83
CA LEU A 337 -19.33 21.83 -12.19
C LEU A 337 -20.64 21.11 -12.48
#